data_d92ac11fc391db26058e7ec641fd6534
#
_entry.id   d92ac11fc391db26058e7ec641fd6534
#
_cell.length_a   1.000
_cell.length_b   1.000
_cell.length_c   1.000
_cell.angle_alpha   90.00
_cell.angle_beta   90.00
_cell.angle_gamma   90.00
#
_symmetry.space_group_name_H-M   'P 1'
#
loop_
_entity.id
_entity.type
_entity.pdbx_description
1 polymer ?
#
loop_
_entity_poly.entity_id
_entity_poly.type
_entity_poly.pdbx_seq_one_letter_code
_entity_poly.pdbx_strand_id
1 'polypeptide(L)'
;MQKDYFKNIDSIKFEGKESDNPLSYKYYDPNRKVMGKSLRDHFKFAMCYWHSMNDNGTDPFGRLTNLYPWNQETDVLKQAKNRADAAFEFLQKMGFDYFCFHDIDLIQEAPTLLETEKRMDQILDYIKGKQKETGIKVLWGTANCFSNPVYMNGAITNPDFKIASRAAAQIKIAFDASMELGAENYVFWGGREGYLSLLNTDMKRELDHLSVFFNKMVEYSKQQGFKGNFFIEPKPSEPTKHQYDFDAATVVGFLNQSGLQDHFKLNIEVNHATLAQHTFQHELQVAANAGMLGSIDANRGDYQNGWDTDQFSINLYESIEAMLVFLKSGGLQGGGINFDAKVRRNSTDLEDLFIAHIQGADIFARALIASEHVLTKTPYSKMLEERYNSYDSGNGKGFENGELSIKDLYKIGVEQTDFAKTSGKQELYESILANSF
;
A
#
# COMPACT_ATOMS: atom_id res chain seq x y z
N MET A 1 0.58 -35.86 -4.20
CA MET A 1 -0.60 -35.36 -3.47
C MET A 1 -0.31 -33.93 -3.09
N GLN A 2 -1.20 -33.02 -3.43
CA GLN A 2 -1.14 -31.63 -2.97
C GLN A 2 -1.18 -31.65 -1.45
N LYS A 3 -0.27 -30.96 -0.77
CA LYS A 3 -0.30 -30.84 0.69
C LYS A 3 -1.44 -29.90 1.05
N ASP A 4 -2.29 -30.31 1.96
CA ASP A 4 -3.36 -29.48 2.54
C ASP A 4 -2.82 -28.93 3.87
N TYR A 5 -2.47 -27.66 3.90
CA TYR A 5 -1.89 -26.98 5.07
C TYR A 5 -2.95 -26.50 6.05
N PHE A 6 -4.14 -26.17 5.55
CA PHE A 6 -5.24 -25.58 6.31
C PHE A 6 -6.50 -26.49 6.33
N LYS A 7 -6.29 -27.79 6.34
CA LYS A 7 -7.35 -28.82 6.24
C LYS A 7 -8.49 -28.68 7.26
N ASN A 8 -8.24 -28.04 8.40
CA ASN A 8 -9.25 -27.84 9.46
C ASN A 8 -9.94 -26.49 9.34
N ILE A 9 -9.63 -25.68 8.34
CA ILE A 9 -10.22 -24.37 8.10
C ILE A 9 -11.02 -24.45 6.80
N ASP A 10 -12.31 -24.22 6.88
CA ASP A 10 -13.19 -24.13 5.73
C ASP A 10 -13.00 -22.81 4.95
N SER A 11 -13.59 -22.72 3.76
CA SER A 11 -13.63 -21.47 3.01
C SER A 11 -14.38 -20.41 3.78
N ILE A 12 -13.76 -19.24 3.95
CA ILE A 12 -14.30 -18.10 4.67
C ILE A 12 -15.46 -17.50 3.87
N LYS A 13 -16.59 -17.29 4.50
CA LYS A 13 -17.81 -16.78 3.86
C LYS A 13 -18.36 -15.59 4.63
N PHE A 14 -19.12 -14.75 3.96
CA PHE A 14 -19.93 -13.72 4.61
C PHE A 14 -21.10 -14.36 5.34
N GLU A 15 -21.20 -14.14 6.65
CA GLU A 15 -22.28 -14.63 7.49
C GLU A 15 -23.05 -13.49 8.19
N GLY A 16 -22.54 -12.25 8.08
CA GLY A 16 -23.15 -11.07 8.69
C GLY A 16 -22.75 -10.86 10.16
N LYS A 17 -23.09 -9.69 10.65
CA LYS A 17 -22.63 -9.17 11.96
C LYS A 17 -23.10 -9.99 13.17
N GLU A 18 -24.18 -10.75 13.03
CA GLU A 18 -24.74 -11.56 14.11
C GLU A 18 -24.09 -12.95 14.24
N SER A 19 -23.19 -13.33 13.34
CA SER A 19 -22.52 -14.63 13.41
C SER A 19 -21.45 -14.66 14.49
N ASP A 20 -21.44 -15.71 15.28
CA ASP A 20 -20.44 -15.99 16.32
C ASP A 20 -19.21 -16.74 15.77
N ASN A 21 -19.22 -17.15 14.50
CA ASN A 21 -18.12 -17.86 13.86
C ASN A 21 -16.92 -16.91 13.64
N PRO A 22 -15.75 -17.07 14.30
CA PRO A 22 -14.60 -16.21 14.10
C PRO A 22 -13.98 -16.35 12.70
N LEU A 23 -14.24 -17.46 12.00
CA LEU A 23 -13.76 -17.76 10.65
C LEU A 23 -14.82 -17.42 9.59
N SER A 24 -15.45 -16.26 9.72
CA SER A 24 -16.40 -15.74 8.73
C SER A 24 -16.33 -14.22 8.63
N TYR A 25 -16.65 -13.66 7.47
CA TYR A 25 -16.78 -12.21 7.32
C TYR A 25 -18.07 -11.71 7.95
N LYS A 26 -17.97 -10.60 8.67
CA LYS A 26 -19.12 -9.93 9.30
C LYS A 26 -19.64 -8.76 8.46
N TYR A 27 -18.76 -8.12 7.69
CA TYR A 27 -19.06 -6.93 6.89
C TYR A 27 -18.62 -7.07 5.44
N TYR A 28 -17.56 -7.84 5.14
CA TYR A 28 -17.10 -8.05 3.78
C TYR A 28 -17.97 -9.09 3.06
N ASP A 29 -19.04 -8.61 2.41
CA ASP A 29 -19.74 -9.35 1.37
C ASP A 29 -19.16 -8.91 0.02
N PRO A 30 -18.41 -9.77 -0.72
CA PRO A 30 -17.76 -9.39 -1.97
C PRO A 30 -18.74 -8.88 -3.04
N ASN A 31 -20.03 -9.26 -2.96
CA ASN A 31 -21.05 -8.86 -3.93
C ASN A 31 -21.83 -7.60 -3.53
N ARG A 32 -21.71 -7.16 -2.29
CA ARG A 32 -22.37 -5.94 -1.81
C ARG A 32 -21.88 -4.74 -2.61
N LYS A 33 -22.81 -3.93 -3.08
CA LYS A 33 -22.49 -2.71 -3.83
C LYS A 33 -22.45 -1.50 -2.90
N VAL A 34 -21.42 -0.68 -3.09
CA VAL A 34 -21.24 0.65 -2.51
C VAL A 34 -20.99 1.61 -3.66
N MET A 35 -21.74 2.71 -3.75
CA MET A 35 -21.66 3.66 -4.88
C MET A 35 -21.71 2.98 -6.25
N GLY A 36 -22.48 1.88 -6.37
CA GLY A 36 -22.69 1.15 -7.62
C GLY A 36 -21.64 0.07 -7.98
N LYS A 37 -20.51 0.00 -7.29
CA LYS A 37 -19.41 -0.96 -7.49
C LYS A 37 -19.38 -1.98 -6.35
N SER A 38 -19.05 -3.25 -6.66
CA SER A 38 -18.96 -4.29 -5.61
C SER A 38 -17.79 -4.06 -4.66
N LEU A 39 -17.88 -4.54 -3.41
CA LEU A 39 -16.75 -4.47 -2.46
C LEU A 39 -15.52 -5.19 -3.00
N ARG A 40 -15.70 -6.32 -3.68
CA ARG A 40 -14.61 -7.04 -4.35
C ARG A 40 -13.86 -6.17 -5.34
N ASP A 41 -14.60 -5.46 -6.20
CA ASP A 41 -14.00 -4.60 -7.23
C ASP A 41 -13.43 -3.29 -6.66
N HIS A 42 -14.00 -2.79 -5.55
CA HIS A 42 -13.44 -1.63 -4.86
C HIS A 42 -12.06 -1.93 -4.30
N PHE A 43 -11.91 -3.07 -3.63
CA PHE A 43 -10.76 -3.33 -2.79
C PHE A 43 -9.66 -4.12 -3.49
N LYS A 44 -10.00 -5.11 -4.36
CA LYS A 44 -9.02 -6.04 -4.91
C LYS A 44 -8.05 -6.52 -3.81
N PHE A 45 -8.59 -7.09 -2.71
CA PHE A 45 -7.77 -7.50 -1.58
C PHE A 45 -6.67 -8.46 -2.00
N ALA A 46 -5.45 -8.14 -1.55
CA ALA A 46 -4.25 -8.93 -1.77
C ALA A 46 -3.62 -9.35 -0.44
N MET A 47 -3.00 -10.53 -0.44
CA MET A 47 -2.15 -11.01 0.64
C MET A 47 -0.69 -10.67 0.32
N CYS A 48 0.04 -10.12 1.27
CA CYS A 48 1.49 -9.99 1.15
C CYS A 48 2.21 -11.31 1.49
N TYR A 49 3.16 -11.71 0.66
CA TYR A 49 3.93 -12.94 0.88
C TYR A 49 4.86 -12.84 2.09
N TRP A 50 5.54 -11.72 2.28
CA TRP A 50 6.56 -11.54 3.30
C TRP A 50 6.03 -11.71 4.72
N HIS A 51 4.89 -11.13 5.03
CA HIS A 51 4.29 -11.22 6.36
C HIS A 51 3.41 -12.46 6.54
N SER A 52 2.75 -12.92 5.48
CA SER A 52 1.80 -14.04 5.61
C SER A 52 2.46 -15.40 5.47
N MET A 53 3.47 -15.52 4.59
CA MET A 53 4.06 -16.83 4.25
C MET A 53 5.51 -16.98 4.73
N ASN A 54 6.26 -15.88 4.91
CA ASN A 54 7.68 -15.89 5.25
C ASN A 54 7.97 -15.46 6.68
N ASP A 55 7.05 -14.75 7.33
CA ASP A 55 7.25 -14.30 8.71
C ASP A 55 7.37 -15.50 9.67
N ASN A 56 8.21 -15.34 10.66
CA ASN A 56 8.49 -16.37 11.66
C ASN A 56 8.38 -15.85 13.10
N GLY A 57 7.84 -14.63 13.28
CA GLY A 57 7.71 -13.97 14.57
C GLY A 57 9.02 -13.46 15.17
N THR A 58 10.09 -13.31 14.36
CA THR A 58 11.32 -12.64 14.79
C THR A 58 11.10 -11.14 14.86
N ASP A 59 11.63 -10.49 15.89
CA ASP A 59 11.66 -9.05 16.05
C ASP A 59 13.07 -8.59 16.49
N PRO A 60 13.36 -7.29 16.62
CA PRO A 60 14.66 -6.81 17.07
C PRO A 60 15.10 -7.31 18.44
N PHE A 61 14.20 -7.85 19.24
CA PHE A 61 14.45 -8.27 20.63
C PHE A 61 14.36 -9.79 20.83
N GLY A 62 13.87 -10.55 19.87
CA GLY A 62 13.64 -11.97 20.04
C GLY A 62 13.78 -12.82 18.79
N ARG A 63 14.14 -14.10 19.03
CA ARG A 63 14.21 -15.12 17.99
C ARG A 63 12.81 -15.53 17.54
N LEU A 64 12.72 -16.33 16.48
CA LEU A 64 11.49 -16.86 15.93
C LEU A 64 10.59 -17.52 17.00
N THR A 65 9.30 -17.26 16.88
CA THR A 65 8.26 -17.92 17.69
C THR A 65 7.41 -18.87 16.85
N ASN A 66 7.42 -18.71 15.54
CA ASN A 66 6.63 -19.52 14.63
C ASN A 66 7.51 -20.12 13.52
N LEU A 67 7.27 -21.39 13.21
CA LEU A 67 7.89 -22.08 12.08
C LEU A 67 6.78 -22.75 11.27
N TYR A 68 6.28 -22.07 10.30
CA TYR A 68 5.22 -22.56 9.44
C TYR A 68 5.59 -23.89 8.77
N PRO A 69 4.65 -24.82 8.61
CA PRO A 69 4.89 -26.16 8.05
C PRO A 69 5.51 -26.12 6.65
N TRP A 70 5.17 -25.14 5.83
CA TRP A 70 5.69 -24.96 4.46
C TRP A 70 7.13 -24.45 4.40
N ASN A 71 7.67 -23.90 5.49
CA ASN A 71 9.04 -23.36 5.59
C ASN A 71 10.06 -24.34 6.21
N GLN A 72 9.68 -25.59 6.47
CA GLN A 72 10.55 -26.56 7.15
C GLN A 72 11.51 -27.34 6.22
N GLU A 73 11.32 -27.23 4.91
CA GLU A 73 12.19 -27.89 3.93
C GLU A 73 13.55 -27.19 3.83
N THR A 74 14.60 -27.99 3.61
CA THR A 74 15.96 -27.48 3.41
C THR A 74 16.31 -27.27 1.94
N ASP A 75 15.66 -27.99 1.03
CA ASP A 75 15.78 -27.77 -0.41
C ASP A 75 15.01 -26.48 -0.79
N VAL A 76 15.76 -25.53 -1.34
CA VAL A 76 15.25 -24.17 -1.62
C VAL A 76 14.06 -24.17 -2.57
N LEU A 77 14.12 -24.97 -3.66
CA LEU A 77 13.05 -25.02 -4.63
C LEU A 77 11.80 -25.72 -4.07
N LYS A 78 12.01 -26.80 -3.31
CA LYS A 78 10.92 -27.53 -2.67
C LYS A 78 10.24 -26.69 -1.59
N GLN A 79 11.02 -25.93 -0.83
CA GLN A 79 10.48 -24.98 0.16
C GLN A 79 9.64 -23.89 -0.55
N ALA A 80 10.17 -23.28 -1.62
CA ALA A 80 9.44 -22.29 -2.42
C ALA A 80 8.11 -22.84 -2.98
N LYS A 81 8.10 -24.07 -3.50
CA LYS A 81 6.88 -24.74 -3.97
C LYS A 81 5.88 -25.01 -2.85
N ASN A 82 6.34 -25.49 -1.69
CA ASN A 82 5.48 -25.70 -0.53
C ASN A 82 4.84 -24.38 -0.06
N ARG A 83 5.60 -23.30 -0.08
CA ARG A 83 5.13 -21.95 0.26
C ARG A 83 4.07 -21.47 -0.73
N ALA A 84 4.29 -21.68 -2.02
CA ALA A 84 3.29 -21.37 -3.04
C ALA A 84 2.01 -22.21 -2.87
N ASP A 85 2.12 -23.49 -2.54
CA ASP A 85 0.95 -24.34 -2.23
C ASP A 85 0.14 -23.77 -1.06
N ALA A 86 0.81 -23.40 0.04
CA ALA A 86 0.14 -22.81 1.20
C ALA A 86 -0.50 -21.45 0.88
N ALA A 87 0.22 -20.59 0.15
CA ALA A 87 -0.27 -19.26 -0.24
C ALA A 87 -1.55 -19.35 -1.10
N PHE A 88 -1.55 -20.21 -2.12
CA PHE A 88 -2.70 -20.37 -2.99
C PHE A 88 -3.88 -21.04 -2.29
N GLU A 89 -3.63 -22.00 -1.38
CA GLU A 89 -4.68 -22.58 -0.53
C GLU A 89 -5.30 -21.51 0.39
N PHE A 90 -4.46 -20.71 1.03
CA PHE A 90 -4.91 -19.61 1.89
C PHE A 90 -5.79 -18.61 1.12
N LEU A 91 -5.31 -18.13 -0.03
CA LEU A 91 -6.03 -17.17 -0.86
C LEU A 91 -7.39 -17.71 -1.34
N GLN A 92 -7.45 -18.97 -1.76
CA GLN A 92 -8.70 -19.63 -2.15
C GLN A 92 -9.68 -19.71 -0.97
N LYS A 93 -9.20 -20.09 0.22
CA LYS A 93 -10.04 -20.16 1.42
C LYS A 93 -10.53 -18.81 1.88
N MET A 94 -9.70 -17.75 1.79
CA MET A 94 -10.09 -16.37 2.05
C MET A 94 -11.03 -15.77 0.99
N GLY A 95 -11.03 -16.33 -0.23
CA GLY A 95 -11.73 -15.73 -1.36
C GLY A 95 -11.06 -14.43 -1.85
N PHE A 96 -9.75 -14.30 -1.68
CA PHE A 96 -8.95 -13.20 -2.22
C PHE A 96 -8.42 -13.56 -3.59
N ASP A 97 -8.44 -12.60 -4.52
CA ASP A 97 -8.04 -12.79 -5.89
C ASP A 97 -6.58 -12.43 -6.17
N TYR A 98 -5.90 -11.79 -5.22
CA TYR A 98 -4.60 -11.19 -5.46
C TYR A 98 -3.59 -11.49 -4.35
N PHE A 99 -2.31 -11.46 -4.73
CA PHE A 99 -1.17 -11.42 -3.82
C PHE A 99 -0.12 -10.42 -4.29
N CYS A 100 0.75 -9.99 -3.34
CA CYS A 100 1.92 -9.16 -3.58
C CYS A 100 3.18 -9.88 -3.07
N PHE A 101 4.34 -9.60 -3.65
CA PHE A 101 5.58 -10.27 -3.29
C PHE A 101 6.83 -9.40 -3.52
N HIS A 102 7.88 -9.65 -2.72
CA HIS A 102 9.25 -9.33 -3.09
C HIS A 102 9.86 -10.52 -3.84
N ASP A 103 10.83 -10.26 -4.70
CA ASP A 103 11.56 -11.31 -5.44
C ASP A 103 12.04 -12.46 -4.55
N ILE A 104 12.65 -12.14 -3.40
CA ILE A 104 13.16 -13.12 -2.44
C ILE A 104 12.09 -13.88 -1.66
N ASP A 105 10.84 -13.42 -1.68
CA ASP A 105 9.71 -14.11 -1.04
C ASP A 105 9.34 -15.37 -1.81
N LEU A 106 9.38 -15.29 -3.13
CA LEU A 106 9.05 -16.42 -3.99
C LEU A 106 10.10 -17.52 -3.89
N ILE A 107 11.38 -17.13 -3.89
CA ILE A 107 12.49 -18.08 -3.74
C ILE A 107 13.71 -17.39 -3.14
N GLN A 108 14.43 -18.11 -2.28
CA GLN A 108 15.63 -17.58 -1.62
C GLN A 108 16.70 -17.16 -2.62
N GLU A 109 17.30 -15.99 -2.39
CA GLU A 109 18.46 -15.48 -3.13
C GLU A 109 19.61 -16.50 -3.16
N ALA A 110 20.29 -16.59 -4.30
CA ALA A 110 21.50 -17.38 -4.47
C ALA A 110 22.76 -16.51 -4.26
N PRO A 111 23.96 -17.10 -4.17
CA PRO A 111 25.21 -16.34 -4.04
C PRO A 111 25.47 -15.34 -5.17
N THR A 112 24.94 -15.58 -6.36
CA THR A 112 25.04 -14.68 -7.51
C THR A 112 23.65 -14.34 -8.06
N LEU A 113 23.50 -13.15 -8.67
CA LEU A 113 22.23 -12.77 -9.33
C LEU A 113 21.88 -13.71 -10.48
N LEU A 114 22.86 -14.18 -11.25
CA LEU A 114 22.62 -15.13 -12.34
C LEU A 114 22.03 -16.47 -11.85
N GLU A 115 22.48 -16.94 -10.69
CA GLU A 115 21.89 -18.14 -10.07
C GLU A 115 20.53 -17.85 -9.46
N THR A 116 20.33 -16.65 -8.91
CA THR A 116 19.02 -16.20 -8.40
C THR A 116 18.01 -16.15 -9.55
N GLU A 117 18.36 -15.58 -10.69
CA GLU A 117 17.51 -15.55 -11.90
C GLU A 117 17.10 -16.95 -12.34
N LYS A 118 18.06 -17.90 -12.42
CA LYS A 118 17.74 -19.32 -12.74
C LYS A 118 16.82 -20.00 -11.74
N ARG A 119 16.96 -19.68 -10.44
CA ARG A 119 16.03 -20.19 -9.41
C ARG A 119 14.65 -19.57 -9.59
N MET A 120 14.61 -18.27 -9.91
CA MET A 120 13.37 -17.56 -10.18
C MET A 120 12.59 -18.21 -11.30
N ASP A 121 13.21 -18.46 -12.46
CA ASP A 121 12.56 -19.14 -13.59
C ASP A 121 11.86 -20.45 -13.18
N GLN A 122 12.50 -21.25 -12.31
CA GLN A 122 11.96 -22.52 -11.87
C GLN A 122 10.70 -22.40 -10.99
N ILE A 123 10.64 -21.36 -10.15
CA ILE A 123 9.47 -21.13 -9.29
C ILE A 123 8.34 -20.42 -10.05
N LEU A 124 8.67 -19.53 -10.99
CA LEU A 124 7.68 -18.84 -11.82
C LEU A 124 6.81 -19.83 -12.60
N ASP A 125 7.40 -20.86 -13.23
CA ASP A 125 6.64 -21.89 -13.92
C ASP A 125 5.66 -22.62 -12.99
N TYR A 126 6.08 -22.88 -11.76
CA TYR A 126 5.21 -23.49 -10.76
C TYR A 126 4.04 -22.60 -10.36
N ILE A 127 4.32 -21.32 -10.10
CA ILE A 127 3.30 -20.33 -9.72
C ILE A 127 2.31 -20.09 -10.88
N LYS A 128 2.78 -19.99 -12.13
CA LYS A 128 1.90 -19.89 -13.31
C LYS A 128 0.92 -21.08 -13.40
N GLY A 129 1.40 -22.29 -13.06
CA GLY A 129 0.53 -23.46 -12.94
C GLY A 129 -0.59 -23.25 -11.93
N LYS A 130 -0.25 -22.76 -10.74
CA LYS A 130 -1.21 -22.43 -9.68
C LYS A 130 -2.19 -21.33 -10.10
N GLN A 131 -1.70 -20.25 -10.72
CA GLN A 131 -2.55 -19.18 -11.25
C GLN A 131 -3.57 -19.70 -12.26
N LYS A 132 -3.15 -20.59 -13.16
CA LYS A 132 -4.03 -21.21 -14.15
C LYS A 132 -5.12 -22.09 -13.50
N GLU A 133 -4.79 -22.79 -12.42
CA GLU A 133 -5.72 -23.63 -11.68
C GLU A 133 -6.74 -22.83 -10.87
N THR A 134 -6.34 -21.71 -10.30
CA THR A 134 -7.11 -20.97 -9.28
C THR A 134 -7.70 -19.65 -9.78
N GLY A 135 -7.11 -19.05 -10.82
CA GLY A 135 -7.46 -17.71 -11.29
C GLY A 135 -6.87 -16.57 -10.45
N ILE A 136 -6.09 -16.88 -9.40
CA ILE A 136 -5.45 -15.89 -8.53
C ILE A 136 -4.36 -15.13 -9.29
N LYS A 137 -4.26 -13.83 -9.08
CA LYS A 137 -3.42 -12.90 -9.83
C LYS A 137 -2.40 -12.21 -8.93
N VAL A 138 -1.41 -11.60 -9.54
CA VAL A 138 -0.49 -10.67 -8.86
C VAL A 138 -1.06 -9.25 -8.93
N LEU A 139 -1.21 -8.60 -7.77
CA LEU A 139 -1.57 -7.18 -7.73
C LEU A 139 -0.35 -6.34 -8.09
N TRP A 140 0.77 -6.60 -7.43
CA TRP A 140 2.08 -6.03 -7.75
C TRP A 140 3.23 -6.89 -7.20
N GLY A 141 4.38 -6.78 -7.84
CA GLY A 141 5.65 -7.30 -7.35
C GLY A 141 6.63 -6.17 -7.06
N THR A 142 7.70 -6.47 -6.34
CA THR A 142 8.79 -5.54 -6.02
C THR A 142 10.10 -6.28 -5.80
N ALA A 143 11.22 -5.56 -5.72
CA ALA A 143 12.54 -6.11 -5.41
C ALA A 143 12.95 -5.81 -3.97
N ASN A 144 13.47 -6.79 -3.27
CA ASN A 144 14.09 -6.59 -1.95
C ASN A 144 15.54 -6.10 -2.10
N CYS A 145 15.72 -4.81 -2.35
CA CYS A 145 17.03 -4.17 -2.41
C CYS A 145 17.45 -3.54 -1.06
N PHE A 146 17.12 -4.18 0.07
CA PHE A 146 17.38 -3.64 1.41
C PHE A 146 17.87 -4.69 2.42
N SER A 147 17.48 -5.96 2.33
CA SER A 147 17.85 -7.00 3.29
C SER A 147 19.29 -7.50 3.09
N ASN A 148 19.77 -7.59 1.87
CA ASN A 148 21.13 -8.03 1.59
C ASN A 148 22.12 -6.98 2.12
N PRO A 149 23.15 -7.37 2.92
CA PRO A 149 24.14 -6.44 3.48
C PRO A 149 24.85 -5.56 2.44
N VAL A 150 24.91 -5.97 1.17
CA VAL A 150 25.51 -5.19 0.09
C VAL A 150 24.83 -3.82 -0.09
N TYR A 151 23.55 -3.70 0.27
CA TYR A 151 22.75 -2.48 0.18
C TYR A 151 22.80 -1.60 1.43
N MET A 152 23.71 -1.84 2.37
CA MET A 152 23.78 -1.08 3.63
C MET A 152 23.95 0.44 3.46
N ASN A 153 24.44 0.90 2.31
CA ASN A 153 24.60 2.31 1.96
C ASN A 153 23.70 2.76 0.80
N GLY A 154 22.52 2.19 0.68
CA GLY A 154 21.61 2.41 -0.45
C GLY A 154 21.71 1.34 -1.53
N ALA A 155 20.73 1.26 -2.38
CA ALA A 155 20.68 0.39 -3.55
C ALA A 155 21.00 1.18 -4.83
N ILE A 156 20.01 1.85 -5.42
CA ILE A 156 20.22 2.71 -6.61
C ILE A 156 20.99 4.00 -6.26
N THR A 157 20.76 4.52 -5.06
CA THR A 157 21.47 5.70 -4.54
C THR A 157 22.87 5.40 -4.03
N ASN A 158 23.29 4.14 -4.02
CA ASN A 158 24.59 3.74 -3.48
C ASN A 158 25.74 4.51 -4.13
N PRO A 159 26.70 5.04 -3.34
CA PRO A 159 27.85 5.76 -3.85
C PRO A 159 28.81 4.89 -4.70
N ASP A 160 28.75 3.56 -4.59
CA ASP A 160 29.48 2.62 -5.45
C ASP A 160 28.60 2.18 -6.62
N PHE A 161 29.01 2.59 -7.83
CA PHE A 161 28.31 2.24 -9.07
C PHE A 161 28.16 0.72 -9.29
N LYS A 162 29.06 -0.11 -8.79
CA LYS A 162 28.95 -1.57 -8.91
C LYS A 162 27.73 -2.10 -8.10
N ILE A 163 27.47 -1.49 -6.94
CA ILE A 163 26.33 -1.85 -6.11
C ILE A 163 25.04 -1.31 -6.72
N ALA A 164 25.05 -0.07 -7.20
CA ALA A 164 23.90 0.50 -7.92
C ALA A 164 23.56 -0.34 -9.18
N SER A 165 24.55 -0.81 -9.91
CA SER A 165 24.35 -1.69 -11.07
C SER A 165 23.78 -3.07 -10.65
N ARG A 166 24.22 -3.63 -9.50
CA ARG A 166 23.63 -4.86 -8.95
C ARG A 166 22.17 -4.65 -8.55
N ALA A 167 21.86 -3.52 -7.91
CA ALA A 167 20.48 -3.19 -7.56
C ALA A 167 19.58 -3.07 -8.79
N ALA A 168 20.05 -2.36 -9.81
CA ALA A 168 19.35 -2.24 -11.09
C ALA A 168 19.10 -3.61 -11.75
N ALA A 169 20.07 -4.52 -11.69
CA ALA A 169 19.92 -5.88 -12.22
C ALA A 169 18.89 -6.69 -11.41
N GLN A 170 18.91 -6.60 -10.08
CA GLN A 170 17.92 -7.28 -9.22
C GLN A 170 16.51 -6.73 -9.44
N ILE A 171 16.35 -5.41 -9.53
CA ILE A 171 15.05 -4.78 -9.82
C ILE A 171 14.56 -5.24 -11.21
N LYS A 172 15.44 -5.33 -12.21
CA LYS A 172 15.06 -5.85 -13.53
C LYS A 172 14.56 -7.29 -13.44
N ILE A 173 15.25 -8.19 -12.74
CA ILE A 173 14.85 -9.58 -12.56
C ILE A 173 13.47 -9.65 -11.87
N ALA A 174 13.26 -8.89 -10.80
CA ALA A 174 11.99 -8.84 -10.08
C ALA A 174 10.85 -8.27 -10.95
N PHE A 175 11.12 -7.26 -11.76
CA PHE A 175 10.17 -6.68 -12.69
C PHE A 175 9.79 -7.66 -13.80
N ASP A 176 10.76 -8.33 -14.42
CA ASP A 176 10.52 -9.33 -15.45
C ASP A 176 9.70 -10.52 -14.88
N ALA A 177 10.03 -10.99 -13.68
CA ALA A 177 9.26 -12.00 -12.97
C ALA A 177 7.82 -11.55 -12.71
N SER A 178 7.63 -10.29 -12.32
CA SER A 178 6.30 -9.71 -12.11
C SER A 178 5.49 -9.68 -13.41
N MET A 179 6.10 -9.28 -14.52
CA MET A 179 5.45 -9.30 -15.84
C MET A 179 5.10 -10.73 -16.27
N GLU A 180 5.99 -11.70 -16.04
CA GLU A 180 5.77 -13.10 -16.41
C GLU A 180 4.62 -13.73 -15.63
N LEU A 181 4.41 -13.32 -14.37
CA LEU A 181 3.26 -13.69 -13.54
C LEU A 181 2.00 -12.86 -13.85
N GLY A 182 2.06 -11.92 -14.78
CA GLY A 182 0.93 -11.08 -15.16
C GLY A 182 0.54 -10.06 -14.08
N ALA A 183 1.52 -9.52 -13.35
CA ALA A 183 1.29 -8.49 -12.35
C ALA A 183 0.58 -7.26 -12.96
N GLU A 184 -0.47 -6.78 -12.27
CA GLU A 184 -1.21 -5.60 -12.71
C GLU A 184 -0.39 -4.32 -12.53
N ASN A 185 0.56 -4.28 -11.56
CA ASN A 185 1.39 -3.13 -11.24
C ASN A 185 2.77 -3.57 -10.73
N TYR A 186 3.67 -2.61 -10.49
CA TYR A 186 4.96 -2.82 -9.85
C TYR A 186 5.25 -1.71 -8.84
N VAL A 187 5.70 -2.06 -7.65
CA VAL A 187 6.02 -1.12 -6.56
C VAL A 187 7.51 -0.92 -6.44
N PHE A 188 7.92 0.32 -6.20
CA PHE A 188 9.25 0.68 -5.72
C PHE A 188 9.13 1.15 -4.27
N TRP A 189 9.67 0.36 -3.36
CA TRP A 189 9.88 0.77 -1.98
C TRP A 189 11.36 1.07 -1.74
N GLY A 190 11.64 2.27 -1.23
CA GLY A 190 12.99 2.81 -1.11
C GLY A 190 13.90 2.04 -0.15
N GLY A 191 13.35 1.42 0.88
CA GLY A 191 14.09 0.57 1.82
C GLY A 191 15.34 1.22 2.41
N ARG A 192 16.46 1.17 1.69
CA ARG A 192 17.74 1.78 2.09
C ARG A 192 18.07 3.06 1.32
N GLU A 193 17.15 3.58 0.49
CA GLU A 193 17.34 4.81 -0.26
C GLU A 193 17.14 6.03 0.66
N GLY A 194 18.25 6.56 1.14
CA GLY A 194 18.26 7.64 2.13
C GLY A 194 19.60 7.74 2.85
N TYR A 195 19.66 8.47 3.96
CA TYR A 195 20.90 8.74 4.65
C TYR A 195 20.75 8.84 6.17
N LEU A 196 21.85 8.60 6.87
CA LEU A 196 21.95 8.79 8.32
C LEU A 196 22.43 10.21 8.66
N SER A 197 23.30 10.77 7.82
CA SER A 197 23.93 12.08 8.01
C SER A 197 24.39 12.66 6.68
N LEU A 198 24.27 13.97 6.52
CA LEU A 198 24.84 14.69 5.35
C LEU A 198 26.37 14.84 5.39
N LEU A 199 27.05 14.30 6.39
CA LEU A 199 28.52 14.34 6.47
C LEU A 199 29.20 13.50 5.39
N ASN A 200 28.53 12.46 4.90
CA ASN A 200 29.03 11.51 3.92
C ASN A 200 28.05 11.29 2.74
N THR A 201 27.08 12.19 2.57
CA THR A 201 26.01 12.03 1.57
C THR A 201 25.92 13.25 0.66
N ASP A 202 26.04 13.05 -0.64
CA ASP A 202 25.66 14.02 -1.67
C ASP A 202 24.20 13.77 -2.09
N MET A 203 23.28 14.30 -1.28
CA MET A 203 21.84 14.07 -1.44
C MET A 203 21.33 14.45 -2.85
N LYS A 204 21.85 15.54 -3.42
CA LYS A 204 21.42 15.95 -4.76
C LYS A 204 21.81 14.90 -5.81
N ARG A 205 23.03 14.41 -5.75
CA ARG A 205 23.55 13.42 -6.69
C ARG A 205 22.81 12.08 -6.55
N GLU A 206 22.48 11.68 -5.35
CA GLU A 206 21.73 10.45 -5.08
C GLU A 206 20.29 10.54 -5.64
N LEU A 207 19.60 11.68 -5.45
CA LEU A 207 18.28 11.93 -6.03
C LEU A 207 18.34 12.02 -7.57
N ASP A 208 19.39 12.62 -8.14
CA ASP A 208 19.61 12.62 -9.60
C ASP A 208 19.76 11.17 -10.13
N HIS A 209 20.45 10.28 -9.39
CA HIS A 209 20.59 8.88 -9.77
C HIS A 209 19.23 8.15 -9.75
N LEU A 210 18.38 8.37 -8.73
CA LEU A 210 17.03 7.83 -8.69
C LEU A 210 16.20 8.32 -9.88
N SER A 211 16.24 9.61 -10.16
CA SER A 211 15.52 10.20 -11.32
C SER A 211 15.94 9.54 -12.63
N VAL A 212 17.25 9.39 -12.87
CA VAL A 212 17.78 8.71 -14.05
C VAL A 212 17.33 7.26 -14.10
N PHE A 213 17.42 6.54 -13.00
CA PHE A 213 17.01 5.13 -12.91
C PHE A 213 15.53 4.93 -13.20
N PHE A 214 14.64 5.70 -12.59
CA PHE A 214 13.21 5.58 -12.83
C PHE A 214 12.82 5.91 -14.26
N ASN A 215 13.46 6.92 -14.89
CA ASN A 215 13.27 7.18 -16.32
C ASN A 215 13.70 5.98 -17.18
N LYS A 216 14.81 5.29 -16.83
CA LYS A 216 15.24 4.07 -17.51
C LYS A 216 14.27 2.91 -17.30
N MET A 217 13.67 2.78 -16.12
CA MET A 217 12.64 1.77 -15.87
C MET A 217 11.37 2.04 -16.69
N VAL A 218 10.97 3.30 -16.84
CA VAL A 218 9.85 3.69 -17.72
C VAL A 218 10.17 3.35 -19.19
N GLU A 219 11.37 3.65 -19.68
CA GLU A 219 11.79 3.26 -21.02
C GLU A 219 11.74 1.73 -21.21
N TYR A 220 12.31 0.99 -20.26
CA TYR A 220 12.35 -0.47 -20.29
C TYR A 220 10.95 -1.09 -20.26
N SER A 221 10.08 -0.63 -19.36
CA SER A 221 8.72 -1.13 -19.25
C SER A 221 7.90 -0.96 -20.55
N LYS A 222 8.08 0.18 -21.24
CA LYS A 222 7.46 0.43 -22.53
C LYS A 222 7.97 -0.55 -23.61
N GLN A 223 9.29 -0.82 -23.62
CA GLN A 223 9.91 -1.77 -24.56
C GLN A 223 9.38 -3.20 -24.32
N GLN A 224 9.16 -3.58 -23.06
CA GLN A 224 8.61 -4.89 -22.71
C GLN A 224 7.08 -4.97 -22.87
N GLY A 225 6.40 -3.86 -23.17
CA GLY A 225 4.96 -3.81 -23.35
C GLY A 225 4.14 -3.86 -22.06
N PHE A 226 4.75 -3.53 -20.91
CA PHE A 226 4.05 -3.43 -19.65
C PHE A 226 2.91 -2.40 -19.69
N LYS A 227 1.74 -2.75 -19.18
CA LYS A 227 0.52 -1.91 -19.22
C LYS A 227 0.06 -1.45 -17.85
N GLY A 228 0.71 -1.95 -16.79
CA GLY A 228 0.40 -1.58 -15.41
C GLY A 228 1.00 -0.22 -15.02
N ASN A 229 0.80 0.15 -13.76
CA ASN A 229 1.38 1.34 -13.19
C ASN A 229 2.66 1.00 -12.42
N PHE A 230 3.56 1.95 -12.35
CA PHE A 230 4.58 2.00 -11.32
C PHE A 230 4.05 2.74 -10.11
N PHE A 231 4.31 2.21 -8.94
CA PHE A 231 4.01 2.86 -7.67
C PHE A 231 5.30 3.16 -6.91
N ILE A 232 5.36 4.30 -6.23
CA ILE A 232 6.32 4.55 -5.16
C ILE A 232 5.56 4.47 -3.84
N GLU A 233 6.17 3.81 -2.88
CA GLU A 233 5.64 3.67 -1.53
C GLU A 233 6.44 4.55 -0.58
N PRO A 234 5.84 5.65 -0.08
CA PRO A 234 6.50 6.56 0.84
C PRO A 234 6.75 5.94 2.21
N LYS A 235 7.92 6.23 2.79
CA LYS A 235 8.28 5.93 4.17
C LYS A 235 9.27 6.96 4.71
N PRO A 236 9.04 7.57 5.90
CA PRO A 236 9.90 8.66 6.40
C PRO A 236 11.24 8.19 6.94
N SER A 237 11.27 7.01 7.53
CA SER A 237 12.43 6.43 8.22
C SER A 237 12.28 4.92 8.35
N GLU A 238 13.35 4.24 8.83
CA GLU A 238 13.42 2.79 8.93
C GLU A 238 13.52 2.07 7.57
N PRO A 239 14.71 1.51 7.28
CA PRO A 239 15.87 1.39 8.19
C PRO A 239 16.81 2.60 8.18
N THR A 240 16.70 3.53 7.25
CA THR A 240 17.50 4.78 7.28
C THR A 240 16.84 5.84 8.15
N LYS A 241 17.63 6.78 8.64
CA LYS A 241 17.13 7.88 9.47
C LYS A 241 16.30 8.88 8.68
N HIS A 242 16.70 9.13 7.43
CA HIS A 242 16.04 10.02 6.50
C HIS A 242 15.89 9.29 5.17
N GLN A 243 14.69 8.81 4.87
CA GLN A 243 14.41 8.24 3.55
C GLN A 243 14.06 9.34 2.54
N TYR A 244 14.42 9.14 1.27
CA TYR A 244 14.17 10.13 0.21
C TYR A 244 12.68 10.24 -0.14
N ASP A 245 11.94 9.18 0.02
CA ASP A 245 10.51 9.04 -0.22
C ASP A 245 9.66 9.29 1.05
N PHE A 246 10.00 10.32 1.82
CA PHE A 246 9.55 10.60 3.18
C PHE A 246 8.02 10.50 3.36
N ASP A 247 7.22 11.12 2.49
CA ASP A 247 5.76 11.17 2.51
C ASP A 247 5.20 11.37 1.10
N ALA A 248 3.87 11.33 0.96
CA ALA A 248 3.20 11.51 -0.31
C ALA A 248 3.56 12.85 -0.99
N ALA A 249 3.65 13.94 -0.22
CA ALA A 249 3.99 15.27 -0.77
C ALA A 249 5.41 15.32 -1.31
N THR A 250 6.37 14.72 -0.60
CA THR A 250 7.77 14.61 -1.02
C THR A 250 7.90 13.80 -2.32
N VAL A 251 7.22 12.65 -2.40
CA VAL A 251 7.23 11.81 -3.61
C VAL A 251 6.59 12.52 -4.79
N VAL A 252 5.43 13.18 -4.60
CA VAL A 252 4.80 14.00 -5.65
C VAL A 252 5.74 15.11 -6.13
N GLY A 253 6.42 15.79 -5.21
CA GLY A 253 7.43 16.80 -5.53
C GLY A 253 8.59 16.25 -6.36
N PHE A 254 9.15 15.10 -5.97
CA PHE A 254 10.22 14.42 -6.68
C PHE A 254 9.79 13.98 -8.09
N LEU A 255 8.61 13.37 -8.22
CA LEU A 255 8.08 12.91 -9.52
C LEU A 255 7.86 14.07 -10.49
N ASN A 256 7.30 15.19 -10.02
CA ASN A 256 7.12 16.39 -10.82
C ASN A 256 8.47 16.98 -11.27
N GLN A 257 9.44 17.09 -10.36
CA GLN A 257 10.77 17.62 -10.66
C GLN A 257 11.54 16.73 -11.65
N SER A 258 11.29 15.41 -11.62
CA SER A 258 11.94 14.41 -12.48
C SER A 258 11.21 14.19 -13.81
N GLY A 259 10.05 14.83 -14.05
CA GLY A 259 9.22 14.60 -15.25
C GLY A 259 8.56 13.22 -15.30
N LEU A 260 8.29 12.61 -14.14
CA LEU A 260 7.79 11.24 -13.99
C LEU A 260 6.31 11.17 -13.54
N GLN A 261 5.66 12.30 -13.32
CA GLN A 261 4.30 12.40 -12.75
C GLN A 261 3.24 11.65 -13.57
N ASP A 262 3.45 11.46 -14.89
CA ASP A 262 2.51 10.76 -15.77
C ASP A 262 2.74 9.22 -15.79
N HIS A 263 3.81 8.75 -15.14
CA HIS A 263 4.24 7.35 -15.20
C HIS A 263 4.15 6.63 -13.86
N PHE A 264 4.07 7.38 -12.78
CA PHE A 264 4.02 6.85 -11.42
C PHE A 264 2.76 7.26 -10.69
N LYS A 265 2.38 6.43 -9.75
CA LYS A 265 1.38 6.72 -8.72
C LYS A 265 1.96 6.33 -7.36
N LEU A 266 1.20 6.48 -6.29
CA LEU A 266 1.63 6.15 -4.95
C LEU A 266 0.91 4.91 -4.44
N ASN A 267 1.65 4.09 -3.69
CA ASN A 267 1.13 3.04 -2.82
C ASN A 267 1.22 3.58 -1.40
N ILE A 268 0.09 3.87 -0.76
CA ILE A 268 0.06 4.55 0.54
C ILE A 268 -0.10 3.51 1.64
N GLU A 269 0.88 3.46 2.55
CA GLU A 269 0.82 2.61 3.71
C GLU A 269 0.40 3.37 4.97
N VAL A 270 -0.48 2.76 5.75
CA VAL A 270 -1.05 3.37 6.97
C VAL A 270 0.00 3.62 8.04
N ASN A 271 0.87 2.62 8.31
CA ASN A 271 1.89 2.78 9.34
C ASN A 271 2.98 3.77 8.93
N HIS A 272 3.33 3.83 7.65
CA HIS A 272 4.27 4.82 7.13
C HIS A 272 3.73 6.25 7.30
N ALA A 273 2.43 6.47 7.08
CA ALA A 273 1.79 7.75 7.41
C ALA A 273 1.95 8.09 8.89
N THR A 274 1.70 7.12 9.80
CA THR A 274 1.88 7.29 11.24
C THR A 274 3.31 7.67 11.61
N LEU A 275 4.31 7.02 11.01
CA LEU A 275 5.72 7.32 11.20
C LEU A 275 6.10 8.73 10.71
N ALA A 276 5.47 9.19 9.63
CA ALA A 276 5.61 10.56 9.13
C ALA A 276 4.86 11.61 9.99
N GLN A 277 4.18 11.19 11.05
CA GLN A 277 3.31 12.02 11.90
C GLN A 277 2.11 12.60 11.12
N HIS A 278 1.67 11.90 10.08
CA HIS A 278 0.47 12.20 9.32
C HIS A 278 -0.66 11.22 9.67
N THR A 279 -1.90 11.63 9.43
CA THR A 279 -3.00 10.67 9.41
C THR A 279 -3.00 9.93 8.07
N PHE A 280 -3.51 8.71 8.06
CA PHE A 280 -3.70 7.96 6.81
C PHE A 280 -4.57 8.73 5.81
N GLN A 281 -5.64 9.36 6.28
CA GLN A 281 -6.50 10.23 5.48
C GLN A 281 -5.71 11.35 4.78
N HIS A 282 -4.74 11.98 5.47
CA HIS A 282 -3.91 13.05 4.90
C HIS A 282 -3.10 12.55 3.69
N GLU A 283 -2.39 11.45 3.87
CA GLU A 283 -1.55 10.87 2.81
C GLU A 283 -2.36 10.47 1.58
N LEU A 284 -3.54 9.84 1.79
CA LEU A 284 -4.46 9.52 0.70
C LEU A 284 -4.96 10.79 -0.01
N GLN A 285 -5.28 11.85 0.76
CA GLN A 285 -5.78 13.10 0.16
C GLN A 285 -4.70 13.81 -0.65
N VAL A 286 -3.45 13.83 -0.18
CA VAL A 286 -2.31 14.39 -0.94
C VAL A 286 -2.14 13.64 -2.26
N ALA A 287 -2.10 12.31 -2.21
CA ALA A 287 -2.01 11.48 -3.41
C ALA A 287 -3.20 11.68 -4.36
N ALA A 288 -4.42 11.78 -3.84
CA ALA A 288 -5.63 12.02 -4.62
C ALA A 288 -5.61 13.39 -5.30
N ASN A 289 -5.21 14.44 -4.60
CA ASN A 289 -5.11 15.80 -5.15
C ASN A 289 -4.09 15.89 -6.32
N ALA A 290 -3.05 15.07 -6.27
CA ALA A 290 -2.07 14.95 -7.35
C ALA A 290 -2.54 14.04 -8.50
N GLY A 291 -3.71 13.37 -8.39
CA GLY A 291 -4.15 12.35 -9.34
C GLY A 291 -3.29 11.07 -9.29
N MET A 292 -2.62 10.83 -8.17
CA MET A 292 -1.64 9.74 -8.01
C MET A 292 -2.05 8.69 -6.97
N LEU A 293 -3.29 8.64 -6.50
CA LEU A 293 -3.74 7.61 -5.57
C LEU A 293 -3.85 6.26 -6.28
N GLY A 294 -2.83 5.42 -6.16
CA GLY A 294 -2.67 4.17 -6.91
C GLY A 294 -3.12 2.93 -6.16
N SER A 295 -2.55 2.69 -5.00
CA SER A 295 -2.75 1.48 -4.18
C SER A 295 -2.66 1.82 -2.69
N ILE A 296 -3.03 0.87 -1.85
CA ILE A 296 -2.96 0.98 -0.38
C ILE A 296 -2.28 -0.28 0.16
N ASP A 297 -1.30 -0.08 1.06
CA ASP A 297 -0.81 -1.10 1.97
C ASP A 297 -1.49 -0.93 3.33
N ALA A 298 -2.35 -1.90 3.61
CA ALA A 298 -3.27 -1.85 4.73
C ALA A 298 -2.66 -2.48 5.97
N ASN A 299 -2.38 -1.64 6.95
CA ASN A 299 -1.99 -2.03 8.29
C ASN A 299 -2.39 -0.94 9.30
N ARG A 300 -1.77 -0.90 10.43
CA ARG A 300 -1.75 0.22 11.39
C ARG A 300 -0.44 0.23 12.16
N GLY A 301 0.01 1.43 12.52
CA GLY A 301 1.08 1.65 13.47
C GLY A 301 0.60 1.48 14.92
N ASP A 302 1.56 1.34 15.81
CA ASP A 302 1.38 1.42 17.25
C ASP A 302 1.99 2.71 17.75
N TYR A 303 1.14 3.66 18.15
CA TYR A 303 1.57 4.99 18.59
C TYR A 303 2.49 4.96 19.83
N GLN A 304 2.38 3.90 20.64
CA GLN A 304 3.23 3.74 21.83
C GLN A 304 4.59 3.18 21.49
N ASN A 305 4.71 2.30 20.50
CA ASN A 305 5.98 1.73 20.10
C ASN A 305 6.82 2.66 19.22
N GLY A 306 6.19 3.40 18.32
CA GLY A 306 6.87 4.41 17.50
C GLY A 306 7.78 3.85 16.40
N TRP A 307 7.62 2.58 16.02
CA TRP A 307 8.27 1.97 14.86
C TRP A 307 7.25 1.26 13.95
N ASP A 308 7.75 0.72 12.86
CA ASP A 308 6.93 -0.03 11.90
C ASP A 308 6.49 -1.38 12.49
N THR A 309 5.26 -1.43 12.96
CA THR A 309 4.73 -2.60 13.68
C THR A 309 3.87 -3.50 12.81
N ASP A 310 3.46 -3.07 11.63
CA ASP A 310 2.66 -3.83 10.63
C ASP A 310 1.50 -4.60 11.28
N GLN A 311 0.69 -3.92 12.08
CA GLN A 311 -0.48 -4.55 12.69
C GLN A 311 -1.67 -4.51 11.73
N PHE A 312 -2.55 -5.52 11.79
CA PHE A 312 -3.81 -5.46 11.07
C PHE A 312 -4.69 -4.29 11.55
N SER A 313 -5.34 -3.61 10.62
CA SER A 313 -6.21 -2.46 10.91
C SER A 313 -7.40 -2.85 11.79
N ILE A 314 -7.69 -2.04 12.81
CA ILE A 314 -8.84 -2.21 13.72
C ILE A 314 -9.56 -0.90 14.02
N ASN A 315 -8.95 0.24 13.71
CA ASN A 315 -9.52 1.55 14.03
C ASN A 315 -10.56 1.94 12.97
N LEU A 316 -11.83 1.79 13.33
CA LEU A 316 -12.92 2.05 12.40
C LEU A 316 -13.04 3.53 12.04
N TYR A 317 -12.85 4.44 13.00
CA TYR A 317 -12.99 5.88 12.77
C TYR A 317 -11.97 6.37 11.72
N GLU A 318 -10.70 6.07 11.91
CA GLU A 318 -9.64 6.40 10.93
C GLU A 318 -9.89 5.75 9.56
N SER A 319 -10.39 4.52 9.57
CA SER A 319 -10.72 3.83 8.32
C SER A 319 -11.88 4.50 7.59
N ILE A 320 -12.88 5.06 8.29
CA ILE A 320 -13.97 5.83 7.66
C ILE A 320 -13.43 7.12 7.06
N GLU A 321 -12.60 7.87 7.77
CA GLU A 321 -11.95 9.08 7.24
C GLU A 321 -11.18 8.79 5.95
N ALA A 322 -10.43 7.70 5.93
CA ALA A 322 -9.69 7.23 4.76
C ALA A 322 -10.63 6.83 3.60
N MET A 323 -11.68 6.08 3.90
CA MET A 323 -12.64 5.62 2.88
C MET A 323 -13.53 6.75 2.33
N LEU A 324 -13.70 7.85 3.06
CA LEU A 324 -14.29 9.07 2.51
C LEU A 324 -13.41 9.67 1.41
N VAL A 325 -12.10 9.76 1.61
CA VAL A 325 -11.16 10.20 0.56
C VAL A 325 -11.21 9.24 -0.62
N PHE A 326 -11.12 7.93 -0.34
CA PHE A 326 -11.20 6.88 -1.35
C PHE A 326 -12.44 7.02 -2.25
N LEU A 327 -13.65 7.17 -1.68
CA LEU A 327 -14.88 7.31 -2.46
C LEU A 327 -14.94 8.64 -3.22
N LYS A 328 -14.54 9.74 -2.59
CA LYS A 328 -14.55 11.08 -3.21
C LYS A 328 -13.55 11.18 -4.37
N SER A 329 -12.44 10.45 -4.34
CA SER A 329 -11.47 10.40 -5.44
C SER A 329 -11.82 9.40 -6.54
N GLY A 330 -12.92 8.65 -6.41
CA GLY A 330 -13.34 7.64 -7.39
C GLY A 330 -12.65 6.26 -7.21
N GLY A 331 -11.97 6.06 -6.09
CA GLY A 331 -11.25 4.81 -5.76
C GLY A 331 -9.78 4.82 -6.20
N LEU A 332 -9.16 3.65 -6.18
CA LEU A 332 -7.75 3.47 -6.54
C LEU A 332 -7.56 3.40 -8.06
N GLN A 333 -6.45 3.97 -8.52
CA GLN A 333 -6.12 4.02 -9.95
C GLN A 333 -5.28 2.80 -10.37
N GLY A 334 -5.93 1.66 -10.53
CA GLY A 334 -5.32 0.42 -11.03
C GLY A 334 -4.79 -0.54 -9.96
N GLY A 335 -4.56 -0.06 -8.74
CA GLY A 335 -4.14 -0.87 -7.61
C GLY A 335 -5.29 -1.54 -6.86
N GLY A 336 -5.00 -1.94 -5.63
CA GLY A 336 -5.92 -2.56 -4.69
C GLY A 336 -5.47 -2.30 -3.26
N ILE A 337 -6.00 -3.07 -2.33
CA ILE A 337 -5.61 -3.05 -0.91
C ILE A 337 -4.83 -4.32 -0.62
N ASN A 338 -3.52 -4.20 -0.46
CA ASN A 338 -2.66 -5.27 0.02
C ASN A 338 -2.60 -5.22 1.55
N PHE A 339 -2.68 -6.38 2.21
CA PHE A 339 -2.49 -6.44 3.66
C PHE A 339 -1.00 -6.56 3.99
N ASP A 340 -0.31 -5.42 4.02
CA ASP A 340 1.04 -5.33 4.54
C ASP A 340 1.02 -5.35 6.07
N ALA A 341 0.60 -6.49 6.59
CA ALA A 341 0.36 -6.69 8.01
C ALA A 341 0.68 -8.13 8.42
N LYS A 342 1.21 -8.27 9.63
CA LYS A 342 1.60 -9.55 10.20
C LYS A 342 0.85 -9.87 11.49
N VAL A 343 0.63 -11.15 11.73
CA VAL A 343 0.14 -11.63 13.02
C VAL A 343 1.15 -11.27 14.12
N ARG A 344 0.66 -11.08 15.33
CA ARG A 344 1.56 -10.78 16.45
C ARG A 344 2.47 -11.96 16.77
N ARG A 345 3.67 -11.66 17.26
CA ARG A 345 4.69 -12.62 17.65
C ARG A 345 4.18 -13.73 18.60
N ASN A 346 3.14 -13.45 19.37
CA ASN A 346 2.48 -14.37 20.32
C ASN A 346 1.23 -15.06 19.76
N SER A 347 0.91 -14.85 18.47
CA SER A 347 -0.17 -15.52 17.74
C SER A 347 0.45 -16.55 16.81
N THR A 348 0.37 -17.83 17.18
CA THR A 348 1.14 -18.91 16.53
C THR A 348 0.29 -20.00 15.90
N ASP A 349 -1.03 -19.93 16.07
CA ASP A 349 -1.95 -20.88 15.45
C ASP A 349 -2.21 -20.49 13.98
N LEU A 350 -2.39 -21.46 13.10
CA LEU A 350 -2.67 -21.20 11.68
C LEU A 350 -3.97 -20.42 11.47
N GLU A 351 -4.94 -20.57 12.39
CA GLU A 351 -6.20 -19.83 12.40
C GLU A 351 -6.00 -18.33 12.64
N ASP A 352 -4.98 -17.93 13.40
CA ASP A 352 -4.67 -16.51 13.66
C ASP A 352 -4.41 -15.74 12.36
N LEU A 353 -3.80 -16.40 11.36
CA LEU A 353 -3.55 -15.80 10.05
C LEU A 353 -4.89 -15.46 9.33
N PHE A 354 -5.86 -16.36 9.40
CA PHE A 354 -7.19 -16.15 8.80
C PHE A 354 -7.96 -15.07 9.56
N ILE A 355 -8.02 -15.16 10.89
CA ILE A 355 -8.74 -14.21 11.75
C ILE A 355 -8.22 -12.78 11.53
N ALA A 356 -6.90 -12.61 11.43
CA ALA A 356 -6.28 -11.30 11.19
C ALA A 356 -6.68 -10.69 9.83
N HIS A 357 -6.67 -11.48 8.76
CA HIS A 357 -7.10 -11.03 7.43
C HIS A 357 -8.61 -10.79 7.36
N ILE A 358 -9.43 -11.62 8.01
CA ILE A 358 -10.88 -11.41 8.13
C ILE A 358 -11.13 -10.05 8.79
N GLN A 359 -10.46 -9.77 9.92
CA GLN A 359 -10.58 -8.50 10.62
C GLN A 359 -10.19 -7.32 9.73
N GLY A 360 -9.06 -7.42 9.02
CA GLY A 360 -8.62 -6.39 8.08
C GLY A 360 -9.62 -6.13 6.96
N ALA A 361 -10.15 -7.19 6.34
CA ALA A 361 -11.16 -7.06 5.29
C ALA A 361 -12.47 -6.46 5.81
N ASP A 362 -12.92 -6.90 6.96
CA ASP A 362 -14.16 -6.42 7.59
C ASP A 362 -14.08 -4.96 8.00
N ILE A 363 -12.92 -4.49 8.50
CA ILE A 363 -12.79 -3.08 8.91
C ILE A 363 -12.91 -2.13 7.70
N PHE A 364 -12.23 -2.45 6.57
CA PHE A 364 -12.33 -1.67 5.35
C PHE A 364 -13.73 -1.75 4.72
N ALA A 365 -14.35 -2.93 4.72
CA ALA A 365 -15.71 -3.08 4.21
C ALA A 365 -16.71 -2.26 5.04
N ARG A 366 -16.64 -2.34 6.36
CA ARG A 366 -17.47 -1.57 7.28
C ARG A 366 -17.25 -0.07 7.11
N ALA A 367 -15.99 0.36 6.99
CA ALA A 367 -15.64 1.76 6.79
C ALA A 367 -16.17 2.30 5.47
N LEU A 368 -16.07 1.56 4.36
CA LEU A 368 -16.58 1.98 3.06
C LEU A 368 -18.11 2.11 3.05
N ILE A 369 -18.81 1.17 3.70
CA ILE A 369 -20.27 1.21 3.86
C ILE A 369 -20.69 2.43 4.68
N ALA A 370 -19.99 2.71 5.79
CA ALA A 370 -20.24 3.88 6.62
C ALA A 370 -19.95 5.17 5.85
N SER A 371 -18.90 5.21 5.03
CA SER A 371 -18.56 6.36 4.19
C SER A 371 -19.63 6.66 3.13
N GLU A 372 -20.20 5.63 2.48
CA GLU A 372 -21.35 5.81 1.59
C GLU A 372 -22.54 6.43 2.35
N HIS A 373 -22.83 5.94 3.55
CA HIS A 373 -23.89 6.49 4.39
C HIS A 373 -23.62 7.97 4.73
N VAL A 374 -22.40 8.31 5.15
CA VAL A 374 -22.01 9.71 5.42
C VAL A 374 -22.23 10.59 4.21
N LEU A 375 -21.79 10.16 3.02
CA LEU A 375 -21.87 10.95 1.79
C LEU A 375 -23.31 11.11 1.27
N THR A 376 -24.17 10.09 1.44
CA THR A 376 -25.48 10.04 0.76
C THR A 376 -26.68 10.21 1.68
N LYS A 377 -26.54 9.97 3.00
CA LYS A 377 -27.67 9.95 3.96
C LYS A 377 -27.54 10.94 5.10
N THR A 378 -26.42 11.64 5.23
CA THR A 378 -26.21 12.66 6.26
C THR A 378 -26.08 14.05 5.63
N PRO A 379 -26.12 15.13 6.40
CA PRO A 379 -25.90 16.47 5.89
C PRO A 379 -24.44 16.79 5.52
N TYR A 380 -23.50 15.86 5.67
CA TYR A 380 -22.07 16.04 5.49
C TYR A 380 -21.69 16.74 4.18
N SER A 381 -22.10 16.20 3.05
CA SER A 381 -21.76 16.74 1.72
C SER A 381 -22.30 18.16 1.54
N LYS A 382 -23.58 18.39 1.90
CA LYS A 382 -24.21 19.70 1.83
C LYS A 382 -23.52 20.74 2.73
N MET A 383 -23.16 20.35 3.96
CA MET A 383 -22.44 21.23 4.89
C MET A 383 -21.07 21.63 4.33
N LEU A 384 -20.37 20.70 3.66
CA LEU A 384 -19.09 20.96 3.04
C LEU A 384 -19.22 21.92 1.83
N GLU A 385 -20.22 21.73 0.98
CA GLU A 385 -20.56 22.67 -0.11
C GLU A 385 -20.89 24.06 0.42
N GLU A 386 -21.78 24.15 1.41
CA GLU A 386 -22.16 25.42 2.03
C GLU A 386 -20.98 26.16 2.66
N ARG A 387 -19.96 25.43 3.17
CA ARG A 387 -18.77 26.01 3.76
C ARG A 387 -17.97 26.87 2.78
N TYR A 388 -17.97 26.51 1.51
CA TYR A 388 -17.17 27.16 0.46
C TYR A 388 -18.02 27.94 -0.55
N ASN A 389 -19.34 28.07 -0.36
CA ASN A 389 -20.28 28.64 -1.31
C ASN A 389 -19.98 30.11 -1.67
N SER A 390 -19.21 30.84 -0.84
CA SER A 390 -18.77 32.21 -1.15
C SER A 390 -17.83 32.29 -2.36
N TYR A 391 -17.26 31.15 -2.77
CA TYR A 391 -16.40 31.05 -3.96
C TYR A 391 -17.19 30.62 -5.23
N ASP A 392 -18.45 30.26 -5.11
CA ASP A 392 -19.24 29.79 -6.25
C ASP A 392 -19.72 30.94 -7.16
N SER A 393 -19.62 32.19 -6.71
CA SER A 393 -20.07 33.37 -7.43
C SER A 393 -19.29 34.65 -7.09
N GLY A 394 -19.52 35.73 -7.87
CA GLY A 394 -18.96 37.05 -7.61
C GLY A 394 -17.42 37.07 -7.47
N ASN A 395 -16.91 37.81 -6.50
CA ASN A 395 -15.48 37.99 -6.28
C ASN A 395 -14.80 36.70 -5.89
N GLY A 396 -15.44 35.81 -5.11
CA GLY A 396 -14.88 34.51 -4.74
C GLY A 396 -14.59 33.66 -5.97
N LYS A 397 -15.52 33.55 -6.90
CA LYS A 397 -15.31 32.85 -8.16
C LYS A 397 -14.25 33.51 -9.04
N GLY A 398 -14.22 34.83 -9.11
CA GLY A 398 -13.17 35.59 -9.82
C GLY A 398 -11.76 35.33 -9.23
N PHE A 399 -11.68 35.17 -7.91
CA PHE A 399 -10.42 34.79 -7.24
C PHE A 399 -9.96 33.39 -7.65
N GLU A 400 -10.81 32.38 -7.59
CA GLU A 400 -10.46 31.00 -7.98
C GLU A 400 -10.08 30.89 -9.46
N ASN A 401 -10.70 31.70 -10.33
CA ASN A 401 -10.35 31.77 -11.75
C ASN A 401 -9.06 32.56 -12.04
N GLY A 402 -8.43 33.17 -11.02
CA GLY A 402 -7.23 34.01 -11.20
C GLY A 402 -7.52 35.37 -11.87
N GLU A 403 -8.75 35.85 -11.86
CA GLU A 403 -9.20 37.09 -12.50
C GLU A 403 -8.92 38.34 -11.65
N LEU A 404 -8.72 38.14 -10.32
CA LEU A 404 -8.50 39.25 -9.39
C LEU A 404 -7.01 39.48 -9.15
N SER A 405 -6.57 40.72 -9.36
CA SER A 405 -5.22 41.16 -8.98
C SER A 405 -5.12 41.39 -7.46
N ILE A 406 -3.90 41.46 -6.95
CA ILE A 406 -3.66 41.81 -5.53
C ILE A 406 -4.24 43.21 -5.18
N LYS A 407 -4.34 44.14 -6.15
CA LYS A 407 -4.95 45.45 -5.97
C LYS A 407 -6.48 45.36 -5.84
N ASP A 408 -7.10 44.41 -6.56
CA ASP A 408 -8.55 44.20 -6.44
C ASP A 408 -8.87 43.53 -5.09
N LEU A 409 -8.07 42.52 -4.66
CA LEU A 409 -8.19 41.91 -3.35
C LEU A 409 -7.98 42.95 -2.22
N TYR A 410 -7.02 43.85 -2.36
CA TYR A 410 -6.81 44.95 -1.41
C TYR A 410 -8.04 45.85 -1.28
N LYS A 411 -8.63 46.30 -2.42
CA LYS A 411 -9.83 47.14 -2.39
C LYS A 411 -10.99 46.43 -1.70
N ILE A 412 -11.24 45.16 -2.08
CA ILE A 412 -12.31 44.36 -1.48
C ILE A 412 -12.08 44.23 0.04
N GLY A 413 -10.84 43.94 0.46
CA GLY A 413 -10.49 43.70 1.87
C GLY A 413 -10.59 44.95 2.73
N VAL A 414 -10.17 46.13 2.24
CA VAL A 414 -10.22 47.38 3.01
C VAL A 414 -11.62 47.98 3.16
N GLU A 415 -12.52 47.62 2.26
CA GLU A 415 -13.91 48.02 2.29
C GLU A 415 -14.77 47.16 3.23
N GLN A 416 -14.27 46.01 3.66
CA GLN A 416 -14.96 45.13 4.60
C GLN A 416 -14.92 45.72 6.02
N THR A 417 -16.09 45.94 6.61
CA THR A 417 -16.23 46.46 7.97
C THR A 417 -16.79 45.45 8.95
N ASP A 418 -17.34 44.37 8.46
CA ASP A 418 -17.90 43.30 9.29
C ASP A 418 -17.28 41.92 8.90
N PHE A 419 -16.56 41.32 9.84
CA PHE A 419 -15.98 40.01 9.73
C PHE A 419 -16.71 39.07 10.69
N ALA A 420 -17.88 38.59 10.29
CA ALA A 420 -18.63 37.62 11.06
C ALA A 420 -17.80 36.34 11.26
N LYS A 421 -17.64 35.92 12.50
CA LYS A 421 -16.96 34.66 12.83
C LYS A 421 -17.91 33.51 12.50
N THR A 422 -17.62 32.77 11.46
CA THR A 422 -18.40 31.60 11.08
C THR A 422 -17.83 30.35 11.75
N SER A 423 -18.67 29.56 12.41
CA SER A 423 -18.27 28.30 13.06
C SER A 423 -17.74 27.29 12.05
N GLY A 424 -16.60 26.66 12.34
CA GLY A 424 -16.05 25.52 11.56
C GLY A 424 -16.82 24.23 11.72
N LYS A 425 -17.69 24.12 12.73
CA LYS A 425 -18.56 22.95 13.03
C LYS A 425 -17.80 21.63 13.16
N GLN A 426 -16.56 21.68 13.62
CA GLN A 426 -15.68 20.48 13.71
C GLN A 426 -16.34 19.34 14.47
N GLU A 427 -16.89 19.62 15.65
CA GLU A 427 -17.53 18.59 16.50
C GLU A 427 -18.78 17.98 15.84
N LEU A 428 -19.48 18.75 14.98
CA LEU A 428 -20.61 18.23 14.22
C LEU A 428 -20.16 17.27 13.12
N TYR A 429 -19.09 17.58 12.38
CA TYR A 429 -18.53 16.67 11.39
C TYR A 429 -18.06 15.37 12.04
N GLU A 430 -17.32 15.46 13.15
CA GLU A 430 -16.87 14.28 13.90
C GLU A 430 -18.04 13.45 14.44
N SER A 431 -19.07 14.12 14.98
CA SER A 431 -20.30 13.46 15.44
C SER A 431 -21.04 12.72 14.32
N ILE A 432 -21.10 13.29 13.12
CA ILE A 432 -21.70 12.63 11.95
C ILE A 432 -20.95 11.34 11.63
N LEU A 433 -19.61 11.37 11.60
CA LEU A 433 -18.80 10.18 11.36
C LEU A 433 -19.01 9.16 12.48
N ALA A 434 -18.89 9.57 13.74
CA ALA A 434 -18.98 8.69 14.89
C ALA A 434 -20.36 7.98 15.04
N ASN A 435 -21.42 8.59 14.50
CA ASN A 435 -22.76 8.01 14.52
C ASN A 435 -23.15 7.24 13.25
N SER A 436 -22.22 7.03 12.32
CA SER A 436 -22.50 6.41 11.01
C SER A 436 -22.18 4.90 10.97
N PHE A 437 -21.83 4.28 12.09
CA PHE A 437 -21.42 2.86 12.18
C PHE A 437 -21.88 2.15 13.45
#